data_1097001d86bbe720bbf1ea776edc4bf1
#
_entry.id   1097001d86bbe720bbf1ea776edc4bf1
#
_cell.length_a   1.000
_cell.length_b   1.000
_cell.length_c   1.000
_cell.angle_alpha   90.00
_cell.angle_beta   90.00
_cell.angle_gamma   90.00
#
_symmetry.space_group_name_H-M   'P 1'
#
loop_
_entity.id
_entity.type
_entity.pdbx_description
1 polymer ?
#
loop_
_entity_poly.entity_id
_entity_poly.type
_entity_poly.pdbx_seq_one_letter_code
_entity_poly.pdbx_strand_id
1 'polypeptide(L)'
;MKHLLKLQDLDKNEILDILNLADQLKYENHNGIEHHHLKGKTLGMIFQKRSTRTRVSFETGMYQLGGQALFLSNRDLQIGRGEPVQDTARVLSRYLDGIMIRTFEQKEVEDLAEYGSIPIINGLTDYCHPCQVLADLMTIREYKKSFDGLKFCFIGDGNNMANSLIVGAITMGMECAIACPNDYQPDSEIMKWANENGKFTCSDDILACAENADIVYTDVWASMGQEEEKAEREKVFKDFQINDKVMGVAKNDAMVLHCLPAHREEEITAKVFEEHANEIFDEAENRLHAQKAVLVKLLAD
;
A
#
# COMPACT_ATOMS: atom_id res chain seq x y z
N MET A 1 9.08 14.87 -6.36
CA MET A 1 9.41 13.50 -5.91
C MET A 1 10.53 12.92 -6.76
N LYS A 2 11.58 12.33 -6.15
CA LYS A 2 12.71 11.67 -6.86
C LYS A 2 12.59 10.14 -6.83
N HIS A 3 12.06 9.59 -5.75
CA HIS A 3 11.79 8.19 -5.50
C HIS A 3 10.47 8.07 -4.75
N LEU A 4 9.91 6.85 -4.67
CA LEU A 4 8.83 6.51 -3.75
C LEU A 4 9.31 5.40 -2.81
N LEU A 5 9.97 5.75 -1.71
CA LEU A 5 10.53 4.77 -0.76
C LEU A 5 9.55 4.49 0.38
N LYS A 6 8.90 5.53 0.89
CA LYS A 6 7.84 5.49 1.93
C LYS A 6 6.95 6.72 1.81
N LEU A 7 5.72 6.66 2.32
CA LEU A 7 4.78 7.79 2.25
C LEU A 7 5.20 8.99 3.10
N GLN A 8 5.97 8.79 4.17
CA GLN A 8 6.51 9.88 4.98
C GLN A 8 7.42 10.84 4.21
N ASP A 9 7.92 10.44 3.04
CA ASP A 9 8.75 11.28 2.19
C ASP A 9 7.91 12.25 1.33
N LEU A 10 6.57 12.14 1.37
CA LEU A 10 5.63 12.93 0.60
C LEU A 10 4.79 13.85 1.51
N ASP A 11 4.58 15.07 1.07
CA ASP A 11 3.58 15.95 1.70
C ASP A 11 2.17 15.70 1.14
N LYS A 12 1.16 16.36 1.77
CA LYS A 12 -0.25 16.25 1.35
C LYS A 12 -0.46 16.65 -0.11
N ASN A 13 0.24 17.67 -0.60
CA ASN A 13 0.07 18.16 -1.96
C ASN A 13 0.66 17.19 -2.97
N GLU A 14 1.83 16.61 -2.68
CA GLU A 14 2.44 15.59 -3.52
C GLU A 14 1.54 14.35 -3.64
N ILE A 15 0.92 13.91 -2.52
CA ILE A 15 -0.06 12.82 -2.55
C ILE A 15 -1.27 13.21 -3.40
N LEU A 16 -1.86 14.39 -3.19
CA LEU A 16 -3.00 14.87 -3.98
C LEU A 16 -2.68 14.96 -5.49
N ASP A 17 -1.49 15.38 -5.84
CA ASP A 17 -1.02 15.43 -7.22
C ASP A 17 -0.93 14.04 -7.87
N ILE A 18 -0.48 13.02 -7.11
CA ILE A 18 -0.48 11.64 -7.56
C ILE A 18 -1.91 11.15 -7.76
N LEU A 19 -2.78 11.41 -6.78
CA LEU A 19 -4.18 10.98 -6.85
C LEU A 19 -4.93 11.64 -8.01
N ASN A 20 -4.71 12.95 -8.27
CA ASN A 20 -5.34 13.67 -9.39
C ASN A 20 -4.91 13.08 -10.74
N LEU A 21 -3.64 12.77 -10.89
CA LEU A 21 -3.14 12.11 -12.09
C LEU A 21 -3.69 10.68 -12.21
N ALA A 22 -3.83 9.96 -11.10
CA ALA A 22 -4.42 8.62 -11.09
C ALA A 22 -5.88 8.63 -11.56
N ASP A 23 -6.69 9.60 -11.11
CA ASP A 23 -8.09 9.78 -11.57
C ASP A 23 -8.14 10.05 -13.08
N GLN A 24 -7.26 10.94 -13.58
CA GLN A 24 -7.17 11.20 -15.02
C GLN A 24 -6.84 9.92 -15.80
N LEU A 25 -5.80 9.19 -15.38
CA LEU A 25 -5.37 7.94 -16.04
C LEU A 25 -6.43 6.83 -15.95
N LYS A 26 -7.20 6.78 -14.85
CA LYS A 26 -8.35 5.88 -14.72
C LYS A 26 -9.44 6.24 -15.71
N TYR A 27 -9.80 7.54 -15.78
CA TYR A 27 -10.79 8.04 -16.73
C TYR A 27 -10.39 7.74 -18.18
N GLU A 28 -9.15 8.02 -18.57
CA GLU A 28 -8.61 7.76 -19.91
C GLU A 28 -8.68 6.26 -20.24
N ASN A 29 -8.29 5.40 -19.31
CA ASN A 29 -8.34 3.96 -19.48
C ASN A 29 -9.76 3.45 -19.71
N HIS A 30 -10.72 3.88 -18.90
CA HIS A 30 -12.12 3.46 -19.01
C HIS A 30 -12.81 3.97 -20.30
N ASN A 31 -12.32 5.07 -20.87
CA ASN A 31 -12.87 5.66 -22.09
C ASN A 31 -12.05 5.29 -23.34
N GLY A 32 -11.08 4.38 -23.25
CA GLY A 32 -10.27 3.94 -24.38
C GLY A 32 -9.37 5.04 -24.96
N ILE A 33 -9.02 6.05 -24.17
CA ILE A 33 -8.11 7.13 -24.55
C ILE A 33 -6.67 6.64 -24.34
N GLU A 34 -5.90 6.60 -25.43
CA GLU A 34 -4.48 6.23 -25.35
C GLU A 34 -3.65 7.28 -24.59
N HIS A 35 -2.74 6.82 -23.71
CA HIS A 35 -1.93 7.68 -22.87
C HIS A 35 -0.49 7.14 -22.71
N HIS A 36 0.27 7.22 -23.78
CA HIS A 36 1.63 6.66 -23.89
C HIS A 36 2.71 7.58 -23.27
N HIS A 37 2.54 8.00 -22.01
CA HIS A 37 3.46 8.91 -21.30
C HIS A 37 4.87 8.35 -21.12
N LEU A 38 5.04 7.03 -21.17
CA LEU A 38 6.32 6.34 -20.93
C LEU A 38 6.83 5.59 -22.17
N LYS A 39 6.53 6.10 -23.37
CA LYS A 39 6.99 5.49 -24.61
C LYS A 39 8.51 5.37 -24.64
N GLY A 40 9.02 4.13 -24.77
CA GLY A 40 10.44 3.83 -24.83
C GLY A 40 11.12 3.68 -23.46
N LYS A 41 10.41 3.89 -22.35
CA LYS A 41 10.93 3.70 -20.99
C LYS A 41 10.85 2.23 -20.56
N THR A 42 11.80 1.80 -19.75
CA THR A 42 11.89 0.43 -19.22
C THR A 42 11.95 0.44 -17.69
N LEU A 43 11.04 -0.30 -17.06
CA LEU A 43 10.99 -0.51 -15.61
C LEU A 43 11.55 -1.89 -15.27
N GLY A 44 12.58 -1.99 -14.43
CA GLY A 44 12.99 -3.24 -13.80
C GLY A 44 12.17 -3.50 -12.55
N MET A 45 11.56 -4.69 -12.43
CA MET A 45 10.76 -5.08 -11.28
C MET A 45 11.42 -6.21 -10.52
N ILE A 46 12.12 -5.90 -9.43
CA ILE A 46 12.81 -6.87 -8.57
C ILE A 46 11.82 -7.44 -7.57
N PHE A 47 11.66 -8.78 -7.57
CA PHE A 47 10.78 -9.50 -6.66
C PHE A 47 11.56 -10.51 -5.82
N GLN A 48 11.68 -10.22 -4.53
CA GLN A 48 12.13 -11.17 -3.51
C GLN A 48 10.94 -11.85 -2.83
N LYS A 49 9.80 -11.16 -2.71
CA LYS A 49 8.51 -11.68 -2.24
C LYS A 49 7.53 -11.83 -3.40
N ARG A 50 6.79 -12.94 -3.44
CA ARG A 50 5.78 -13.20 -4.47
C ARG A 50 4.64 -12.18 -4.41
N SER A 51 4.07 -11.82 -5.54
CA SER A 51 2.83 -11.03 -5.62
C SER A 51 2.21 -11.09 -7.01
N THR A 52 0.97 -11.51 -7.08
CA THR A 52 0.19 -11.45 -8.33
C THR A 52 -0.22 -10.01 -8.65
N ARG A 53 -0.85 -9.34 -7.68
CA ARG A 53 -1.40 -7.98 -7.86
C ARG A 53 -0.32 -6.96 -8.21
N THR A 54 0.77 -6.89 -7.45
CA THR A 54 1.87 -5.95 -7.73
C THR A 54 2.49 -6.21 -9.10
N ARG A 55 2.74 -7.49 -9.44
CA ARG A 55 3.31 -7.84 -10.73
C ARG A 55 2.40 -7.41 -11.87
N VAL A 56 1.16 -7.89 -11.87
CA VAL A 56 0.22 -7.66 -12.98
C VAL A 56 -0.09 -6.17 -13.13
N SER A 57 -0.31 -5.44 -12.02
CA SER A 57 -0.64 -4.00 -12.10
C SER A 57 0.53 -3.15 -12.63
N PHE A 58 1.78 -3.43 -12.25
CA PHE A 58 2.93 -2.71 -12.81
C PHE A 58 3.22 -3.11 -14.27
N GLU A 59 3.15 -4.40 -14.62
CA GLU A 59 3.32 -4.85 -16.02
C GLU A 59 2.25 -4.22 -16.93
N THR A 60 0.98 -4.31 -16.53
CA THR A 60 -0.14 -3.70 -17.27
C THR A 60 -0.02 -2.18 -17.32
N GLY A 61 0.34 -1.54 -16.19
CA GLY A 61 0.52 -0.09 -16.12
C GLY A 61 1.60 0.40 -17.08
N MET A 62 2.77 -0.22 -17.09
CA MET A 62 3.85 0.11 -18.04
C MET A 62 3.41 -0.09 -19.49
N TYR A 63 2.72 -1.21 -19.80
CA TYR A 63 2.20 -1.47 -21.14
C TYR A 63 1.23 -0.37 -21.60
N GLN A 64 0.24 -0.01 -20.77
CA GLN A 64 -0.74 1.03 -21.07
C GLN A 64 -0.10 2.42 -21.25
N LEU A 65 0.99 2.69 -20.51
CA LEU A 65 1.75 3.93 -20.62
C LEU A 65 2.75 3.93 -21.80
N GLY A 66 2.79 2.85 -22.62
CA GLY A 66 3.67 2.73 -23.79
C GLY A 66 5.10 2.35 -23.48
N GLY A 67 5.39 1.98 -22.23
CA GLY A 67 6.69 1.49 -21.77
C GLY A 67 6.75 -0.04 -21.70
N GLN A 68 7.86 -0.54 -21.17
CA GLN A 68 8.10 -1.97 -20.95
C GLN A 68 8.48 -2.24 -19.49
N ALA A 69 7.95 -3.31 -18.91
CA ALA A 69 8.36 -3.84 -17.61
C ALA A 69 9.15 -5.15 -17.78
N LEU A 70 10.24 -5.29 -17.01
CA LEU A 70 11.04 -6.50 -16.94
C LEU A 70 10.85 -7.14 -15.57
N PHE A 71 10.30 -8.35 -15.54
CA PHE A 71 10.18 -9.13 -14.31
C PHE A 71 11.53 -9.74 -13.94
N LEU A 72 12.06 -9.34 -12.79
CA LEU A 72 13.36 -9.73 -12.26
C LEU A 72 13.16 -10.52 -10.96
N SER A 73 13.12 -11.87 -11.10
CA SER A 73 13.01 -12.76 -9.95
C SER A 73 14.34 -12.86 -9.20
N ASN A 74 14.31 -12.76 -7.88
CA ASN A 74 15.51 -12.99 -7.04
C ASN A 74 16.18 -14.34 -7.31
N ARG A 75 15.44 -15.35 -7.82
CA ARG A 75 16.02 -16.65 -8.18
C ARG A 75 16.97 -16.56 -9.36
N ASP A 76 16.79 -15.58 -10.23
CA ASP A 76 17.54 -15.42 -11.49
C ASP A 76 18.59 -14.30 -11.40
N LEU A 77 18.54 -13.49 -10.35
CA LEU A 77 19.47 -12.37 -10.12
C LEU A 77 20.66 -12.77 -9.24
N GLN A 78 21.73 -12.00 -9.31
CA GLN A 78 22.90 -12.14 -8.45
C GLN A 78 22.72 -11.45 -7.09
N ILE A 79 21.79 -10.50 -6.98
CA ILE A 79 21.35 -9.93 -5.71
C ILE A 79 20.85 -11.06 -4.81
N GLY A 80 21.34 -11.17 -3.58
CA GLY A 80 21.08 -12.33 -2.71
C GLY A 80 21.98 -13.55 -2.95
N ARG A 81 22.90 -13.50 -3.95
CA ARG A 81 23.94 -14.51 -4.18
C ARG A 81 25.36 -13.98 -3.97
N GLY A 82 25.47 -12.90 -3.20
CA GLY A 82 26.76 -12.27 -2.85
C GLY A 82 27.10 -11.01 -3.64
N GLU A 83 26.30 -10.60 -4.65
CA GLU A 83 26.45 -9.29 -5.27
C GLU A 83 25.88 -8.21 -4.32
N PRO A 84 26.66 -7.20 -3.95
CA PRO A 84 26.15 -6.09 -3.13
C PRO A 84 25.05 -5.31 -3.85
N VAL A 85 24.04 -4.84 -3.10
CA VAL A 85 22.94 -4.01 -3.64
C VAL A 85 23.47 -2.80 -4.41
N GLN A 86 24.58 -2.20 -3.94
CA GLN A 86 25.25 -1.05 -4.55
C GLN A 86 25.70 -1.33 -6.00
N ASP A 87 26.22 -2.51 -6.26
CA ASP A 87 26.71 -2.85 -7.60
C ASP A 87 25.53 -3.15 -8.52
N THR A 88 24.53 -3.87 -8.06
CA THR A 88 23.26 -4.06 -8.79
C THR A 88 22.62 -2.69 -9.12
N ALA A 89 22.55 -1.76 -8.16
CA ALA A 89 21.99 -0.42 -8.37
C ALA A 89 22.73 0.35 -9.49
N ARG A 90 24.07 0.33 -9.47
CA ARG A 90 24.91 1.01 -10.46
C ARG A 90 24.79 0.41 -11.86
N VAL A 91 24.72 -0.93 -11.96
CA VAL A 91 24.57 -1.61 -13.24
C VAL A 91 23.18 -1.37 -13.83
N LEU A 92 22.12 -1.64 -13.06
CA LEU A 92 20.74 -1.49 -13.53
C LEU A 92 20.40 -0.04 -13.90
N SER A 93 20.99 0.94 -13.21
CA SER A 93 20.84 2.37 -13.56
C SER A 93 21.39 2.74 -14.95
N ARG A 94 22.19 1.88 -15.57
CA ARG A 94 22.71 2.09 -16.94
C ARG A 94 21.87 1.42 -18.02
N TYR A 95 20.92 0.58 -17.62
CA TYR A 95 20.08 -0.21 -18.53
C TYR A 95 18.61 0.20 -18.49
N LEU A 96 18.15 0.71 -17.35
CA LEU A 96 16.73 0.94 -17.04
C LEU A 96 16.47 2.42 -16.78
N ASP A 97 15.21 2.82 -16.89
CA ASP A 97 14.73 4.16 -16.54
C ASP A 97 14.21 4.24 -15.11
N GLY A 98 13.88 3.12 -14.49
CA GLY A 98 13.45 3.02 -13.10
C GLY A 98 13.47 1.59 -12.57
N ILE A 99 13.46 1.45 -11.25
CA ILE A 99 13.39 0.16 -10.56
C ILE A 99 12.21 0.17 -9.59
N MET A 100 11.35 -0.84 -9.66
CA MET A 100 10.43 -1.20 -8.59
C MET A 100 10.99 -2.42 -7.87
N ILE A 101 11.00 -2.40 -6.54
CA ILE A 101 11.45 -3.54 -5.74
C ILE A 101 10.40 -3.93 -4.71
N ARG A 102 10.16 -5.23 -4.56
CA ARG A 102 9.37 -5.84 -3.49
C ARG A 102 10.25 -6.83 -2.73
N THR A 103 10.59 -6.45 -1.50
CA THR A 103 11.62 -7.12 -0.69
C THR A 103 11.21 -7.21 0.78
N PHE A 104 12.15 -7.57 1.64
CA PHE A 104 11.97 -7.66 3.09
C PHE A 104 12.43 -6.37 3.79
N GLU A 105 13.69 -6.01 3.64
CA GLU A 105 14.33 -4.94 4.37
C GLU A 105 14.13 -3.57 3.70
N GLN A 106 13.69 -2.57 4.46
CA GLN A 106 13.59 -1.18 3.97
C GLN A 106 14.94 -0.62 3.52
N LYS A 107 16.01 -0.99 4.22
CA LYS A 107 17.38 -0.58 3.91
C LYS A 107 17.80 -0.94 2.48
N GLU A 108 17.34 -2.06 1.94
CA GLU A 108 17.66 -2.48 0.58
C GLU A 108 17.05 -1.54 -0.47
N VAL A 109 15.83 -1.03 -0.20
CA VAL A 109 15.18 -0.03 -1.06
C VAL A 109 15.94 1.31 -1.00
N GLU A 110 16.35 1.71 0.21
CA GLU A 110 17.12 2.94 0.44
C GLU A 110 18.52 2.85 -0.20
N ASP A 111 19.18 1.70 -0.13
CA ASP A 111 20.49 1.49 -0.77
C ASP A 111 20.38 1.56 -2.30
N LEU A 112 19.33 0.98 -2.90
CA LEU A 112 19.10 1.14 -4.34
C LEU A 112 18.94 2.61 -4.72
N ALA A 113 18.27 3.42 -3.91
CA ALA A 113 18.07 4.85 -4.14
C ALA A 113 19.34 5.68 -3.91
N GLU A 114 20.18 5.29 -2.94
CA GLU A 114 21.44 5.96 -2.62
C GLU A 114 22.50 5.73 -3.69
N TYR A 115 22.67 4.48 -4.13
CA TYR A 115 23.75 4.09 -5.06
C TYR A 115 23.33 4.07 -6.53
N GLY A 116 22.03 4.07 -6.81
CA GLY A 116 21.49 4.21 -8.15
C GLY A 116 21.36 5.66 -8.63
N SER A 117 21.17 5.84 -9.93
CA SER A 117 20.95 7.17 -10.54
C SER A 117 19.56 7.33 -11.16
N ILE A 118 18.73 6.33 -11.04
CA ILE A 118 17.35 6.28 -11.58
C ILE A 118 16.32 6.21 -10.44
N PRO A 119 15.05 6.56 -10.68
CA PRO A 119 13.99 6.46 -9.69
C PRO A 119 13.80 5.04 -9.13
N ILE A 120 13.57 4.96 -7.82
CA ILE A 120 13.26 3.71 -7.11
C ILE A 120 11.85 3.79 -6.55
N ILE A 121 11.08 2.71 -6.73
CA ILE A 121 9.71 2.55 -6.26
C ILE A 121 9.67 1.37 -5.28
N ASN A 122 9.28 1.64 -4.04
CA ASN A 122 9.01 0.60 -3.07
C ASN A 122 7.67 -0.09 -3.38
N GLY A 123 7.72 -1.30 -3.89
CA GLY A 123 6.56 -2.15 -4.14
C GLY A 123 5.99 -2.83 -2.89
N LEU A 124 6.81 -3.01 -1.86
CA LEU A 124 6.53 -3.43 -0.48
C LEU A 124 7.84 -3.81 0.22
N THR A 125 7.94 -3.44 1.48
CA THR A 125 8.91 -4.02 2.46
C THR A 125 8.16 -4.50 3.70
N ASP A 126 8.87 -5.08 4.67
CA ASP A 126 8.30 -5.39 6.01
C ASP A 126 8.03 -4.13 6.84
N TYR A 127 8.57 -2.99 6.43
CA TYR A 127 8.35 -1.70 7.08
C TYR A 127 7.13 -0.95 6.53
N CYS A 128 6.93 -0.92 5.19
CA CYS A 128 5.84 -0.15 4.58
C CYS A 128 5.42 -0.65 3.18
N HIS A 129 4.23 -0.21 2.75
CA HIS A 129 3.65 -0.49 1.44
C HIS A 129 3.03 0.78 0.81
N PRO A 130 3.83 1.75 0.37
CA PRO A 130 3.33 3.05 -0.09
C PRO A 130 2.38 2.96 -1.28
N CYS A 131 2.64 2.05 -2.23
CA CYS A 131 1.79 1.87 -3.42
C CYS A 131 0.37 1.40 -3.09
N GLN A 132 0.19 0.62 -2.00
CA GLN A 132 -1.13 0.20 -1.56
C GLN A 132 -1.89 1.40 -1.02
N VAL A 133 -1.30 2.15 -0.10
CA VAL A 133 -1.99 3.26 0.55
C VAL A 133 -2.36 4.38 -0.42
N LEU A 134 -1.59 4.60 -1.48
CA LEU A 134 -2.01 5.53 -2.55
C LEU A 134 -3.30 5.06 -3.24
N ALA A 135 -3.48 3.75 -3.44
CA ALA A 135 -4.73 3.20 -3.98
C ALA A 135 -5.88 3.27 -2.97
N ASP A 136 -5.60 3.01 -1.69
CA ASP A 136 -6.57 3.15 -0.61
C ASP A 136 -7.10 4.58 -0.52
N LEU A 137 -6.20 5.58 -0.53
CA LEU A 137 -6.56 6.99 -0.54
C LEU A 137 -7.36 7.39 -1.80
N MET A 138 -7.01 6.86 -2.96
CA MET A 138 -7.78 7.05 -4.19
C MET A 138 -9.21 6.53 -4.01
N THR A 139 -9.38 5.33 -3.49
CA THR A 139 -10.68 4.69 -3.26
C THR A 139 -11.49 5.46 -2.20
N ILE A 140 -10.88 5.84 -1.08
CA ILE A 140 -11.54 6.68 -0.07
C ILE A 140 -12.07 7.95 -0.70
N ARG A 141 -11.27 8.63 -1.53
CA ARG A 141 -11.69 9.85 -2.23
C ARG A 141 -12.84 9.59 -3.23
N GLU A 142 -12.84 8.47 -3.92
CA GLU A 142 -13.91 8.10 -4.85
C GLU A 142 -15.26 7.93 -4.14
N TYR A 143 -15.26 7.33 -2.96
CA TYR A 143 -16.49 7.05 -2.18
C TYR A 143 -16.88 8.22 -1.27
N LYS A 144 -15.95 8.80 -0.54
CA LYS A 144 -16.21 9.85 0.48
C LYS A 144 -16.06 11.28 -0.03
N LYS A 145 -15.50 11.49 -1.23
CA LYS A 145 -15.29 12.80 -1.92
C LYS A 145 -14.28 13.74 -1.26
N SER A 146 -14.05 13.66 0.05
CA SER A 146 -13.08 14.43 0.82
C SER A 146 -12.43 13.55 1.87
N PHE A 147 -11.29 13.97 2.38
CA PHE A 147 -10.64 13.37 3.56
C PHE A 147 -10.98 14.11 4.84
N ASP A 148 -11.46 15.36 4.74
CA ASP A 148 -11.65 16.24 5.88
C ASP A 148 -12.74 15.71 6.83
N GLY A 149 -12.36 15.55 8.10
CA GLY A 149 -13.25 15.09 9.17
C GLY A 149 -13.56 13.59 9.14
N LEU A 150 -12.93 12.81 8.26
CA LEU A 150 -13.08 11.35 8.25
C LEU A 150 -12.31 10.71 9.40
N LYS A 151 -12.87 9.63 9.94
CA LYS A 151 -12.19 8.71 10.86
C LYS A 151 -11.87 7.41 10.14
N PHE A 152 -10.58 7.10 10.10
CA PHE A 152 -10.03 5.84 9.59
C PHE A 152 -9.75 4.90 10.75
N CYS A 153 -10.24 3.67 10.69
CA CYS A 153 -9.99 2.63 11.67
C CYS A 153 -9.38 1.39 11.01
N PHE A 154 -8.19 1.00 11.44
CA PHE A 154 -7.58 -0.28 11.08
C PHE A 154 -7.73 -1.29 12.21
N ILE A 155 -8.08 -2.54 11.87
CA ILE A 155 -8.25 -3.64 12.84
C ILE A 155 -7.37 -4.82 12.39
N GLY A 156 -6.38 -5.22 13.20
CA GLY A 156 -5.50 -6.34 12.88
C GLY A 156 -4.08 -6.19 13.40
N ASP A 157 -3.11 -6.72 12.66
CA ASP A 157 -1.68 -6.69 13.02
C ASP A 157 -1.07 -5.31 12.73
N GLY A 158 -0.29 -4.78 13.66
CA GLY A 158 0.48 -3.54 13.51
C GLY A 158 1.66 -3.67 12.54
N ASN A 159 1.43 -4.29 11.41
CA ASN A 159 2.41 -4.62 10.38
C ASN A 159 2.75 -3.42 9.45
N ASN A 160 3.42 -3.71 8.32
CA ASN A 160 3.77 -2.72 7.30
C ASN A 160 2.57 -2.00 6.68
N MET A 161 1.40 -2.65 6.62
CA MET A 161 0.16 -2.00 6.17
C MET A 161 -0.31 -0.98 7.19
N ALA A 162 -0.38 -1.35 8.47
CA ALA A 162 -0.74 -0.43 9.55
C ALA A 162 0.19 0.78 9.57
N ASN A 163 1.51 0.57 9.49
CA ASN A 163 2.50 1.66 9.42
C ASN A 163 2.19 2.64 8.28
N SER A 164 1.94 2.12 7.08
CA SER A 164 1.70 2.95 5.90
C SER A 164 0.33 3.66 5.94
N LEU A 165 -0.71 2.97 6.45
CA LEU A 165 -2.06 3.52 6.59
C LEU A 165 -2.11 4.66 7.61
N ILE A 166 -1.39 4.52 8.75
CA ILE A 166 -1.22 5.60 9.73
C ILE A 166 -0.66 6.85 9.05
N VAL A 167 0.44 6.69 8.30
CA VAL A 167 1.07 7.82 7.60
C VAL A 167 0.11 8.45 6.59
N GLY A 168 -0.53 7.62 5.76
CA GLY A 168 -1.49 8.11 4.76
C GLY A 168 -2.67 8.86 5.37
N ALA A 169 -3.31 8.28 6.40
CA ALA A 169 -4.46 8.88 7.07
C ALA A 169 -4.10 10.23 7.73
N ILE A 170 -3.03 10.27 8.51
CA ILE A 170 -2.58 11.48 9.22
C ILE A 170 -2.14 12.57 8.23
N THR A 171 -1.36 12.24 7.20
CA THR A 171 -0.93 13.21 6.19
C THR A 171 -2.11 13.82 5.43
N MET A 172 -3.16 13.04 5.18
CA MET A 172 -4.37 13.55 4.53
C MET A 172 -5.30 14.31 5.47
N GLY A 173 -5.04 14.32 6.78
CA GLY A 173 -5.80 15.05 7.80
C GLY A 173 -6.99 14.26 8.36
N MET A 174 -7.02 12.96 8.20
CA MET A 174 -8.02 12.08 8.83
C MET A 174 -7.65 11.79 10.29
N GLU A 175 -8.64 11.51 11.12
CA GLU A 175 -8.42 10.83 12.39
C GLU A 175 -8.05 9.38 12.12
N CYS A 176 -7.03 8.85 12.80
CA CYS A 176 -6.56 7.47 12.62
C CYS A 176 -6.64 6.69 13.93
N ALA A 177 -7.37 5.58 13.93
CA ALA A 177 -7.45 4.64 15.05
C ALA A 177 -6.95 3.27 14.60
N ILE A 178 -6.08 2.66 15.41
CA ILE A 178 -5.55 1.31 15.19
C ILE A 178 -6.01 0.42 16.33
N ALA A 179 -6.73 -0.65 16.00
CA ALA A 179 -7.07 -1.71 16.93
C ALA A 179 -6.18 -2.93 16.69
N CYS A 180 -5.26 -3.20 17.62
CA CYS A 180 -4.35 -4.33 17.54
C CYS A 180 -4.04 -4.90 18.94
N PRO A 181 -3.62 -6.18 19.04
CA PRO A 181 -3.14 -6.72 20.30
C PRO A 181 -1.89 -5.97 20.80
N ASN A 182 -1.74 -5.84 22.12
CA ASN A 182 -0.68 -5.04 22.74
C ASN A 182 0.75 -5.46 22.33
N ASP A 183 0.96 -6.74 22.03
CA ASP A 183 2.25 -7.28 21.59
C ASP A 183 2.47 -7.17 20.06
N TYR A 184 1.50 -6.64 19.32
CA TYR A 184 1.49 -6.52 17.85
C TYR A 184 1.19 -5.10 17.39
N GLN A 185 1.78 -4.13 18.09
CA GLN A 185 1.59 -2.71 17.77
C GLN A 185 2.40 -2.29 16.53
N PRO A 186 1.97 -1.23 15.82
CA PRO A 186 2.75 -0.60 14.76
C PRO A 186 4.13 -0.14 15.25
N ASP A 187 5.00 0.18 14.30
CA ASP A 187 6.32 0.71 14.57
C ASP A 187 6.26 1.93 15.53
N SER A 188 7.09 1.94 16.56
CA SER A 188 7.05 2.96 17.60
C SER A 188 7.36 4.37 17.10
N GLU A 189 8.25 4.52 16.11
CA GLU A 189 8.56 5.82 15.52
C GLU A 189 7.41 6.32 14.65
N ILE A 190 6.68 5.42 13.97
CA ILE A 190 5.45 5.76 13.23
C ILE A 190 4.36 6.24 14.21
N MET A 191 4.15 5.52 15.31
CA MET A 191 3.15 5.93 16.32
C MET A 191 3.49 7.26 16.97
N LYS A 192 4.76 7.49 17.28
CA LYS A 192 5.26 8.76 17.81
C LYS A 192 5.01 9.90 16.81
N TRP A 193 5.42 9.71 15.56
CA TRP A 193 5.21 10.67 14.50
C TRP A 193 3.71 10.98 14.30
N ALA A 194 2.82 9.97 14.34
CA ALA A 194 1.39 10.15 14.20
C ALA A 194 0.78 10.99 15.33
N ASN A 195 1.21 10.77 16.59
CA ASN A 195 0.78 11.58 17.74
C ASN A 195 1.23 13.05 17.66
N GLU A 196 2.38 13.31 17.03
CA GLU A 196 2.92 14.66 16.86
C GLU A 196 2.24 15.42 15.70
N ASN A 197 1.69 14.69 14.69
CA ASN A 197 1.23 15.27 13.43
C ASN A 197 -0.29 15.21 13.22
N GLY A 198 -1.05 14.50 14.06
CA GLY A 198 -2.49 14.39 13.89
C GLY A 198 -3.22 13.74 15.05
N LYS A 199 -4.50 13.43 14.84
CA LYS A 199 -5.33 12.72 15.82
C LYS A 199 -5.15 11.22 15.63
N PHE A 200 -4.37 10.62 16.51
CA PHE A 200 -4.02 9.19 16.46
C PHE A 200 -4.39 8.47 17.76
N THR A 201 -4.86 7.23 17.64
CA THR A 201 -5.15 6.32 18.77
C THR A 201 -4.72 4.91 18.40
N CYS A 202 -4.06 4.22 19.33
CA CYS A 202 -3.76 2.79 19.23
C CYS A 202 -4.24 2.10 20.51
N SER A 203 -5.05 1.04 20.39
CA SER A 203 -5.67 0.34 21.52
C SER A 203 -5.98 -1.11 21.13
N ASP A 204 -6.23 -1.96 22.15
CA ASP A 204 -6.79 -3.30 21.97
C ASP A 204 -8.33 -3.32 22.05
N ASP A 205 -8.97 -2.19 22.33
CA ASP A 205 -10.44 -2.06 22.30
C ASP A 205 -10.94 -1.79 20.89
N ILE A 206 -11.31 -2.85 20.19
CA ILE A 206 -11.76 -2.84 18.80
C ILE A 206 -12.98 -1.94 18.61
N LEU A 207 -13.96 -2.04 19.50
CA LEU A 207 -15.22 -1.30 19.34
C LEU A 207 -15.03 0.20 19.58
N ALA A 208 -14.20 0.57 20.56
CA ALA A 208 -13.84 1.97 20.79
C ALA A 208 -13.07 2.57 19.61
N CYS A 209 -12.16 1.81 19.00
CA CYS A 209 -11.45 2.25 17.79
C CYS A 209 -12.39 2.43 16.60
N ALA A 210 -13.32 1.49 16.39
CA ALA A 210 -14.26 1.49 15.27
C ALA A 210 -15.46 2.46 15.46
N GLU A 211 -15.70 2.94 16.67
CA GLU A 211 -16.83 3.83 16.95
C GLU A 211 -16.80 5.08 16.07
N ASN A 212 -17.90 5.31 15.33
CA ASN A 212 -18.07 6.44 14.39
C ASN A 212 -17.00 6.47 13.26
N ALA A 213 -16.35 5.35 12.93
CA ALA A 213 -15.43 5.28 11.80
C ALA A 213 -16.17 5.45 10.46
N ASP A 214 -15.56 6.21 9.54
CA ASP A 214 -15.99 6.36 8.15
C ASP A 214 -15.41 5.26 7.26
N ILE A 215 -14.21 4.78 7.63
CA ILE A 215 -13.48 3.72 6.93
C ILE A 215 -13.06 2.69 7.98
N VAL A 216 -13.37 1.42 7.71
CA VAL A 216 -12.89 0.28 8.49
C VAL A 216 -12.00 -0.57 7.59
N TYR A 217 -10.78 -0.83 7.99
CA TYR A 217 -9.76 -1.50 7.19
C TYR A 217 -9.18 -2.71 7.94
N THR A 218 -8.87 -3.78 7.23
CA THR A 218 -8.12 -4.90 7.80
C THR A 218 -7.16 -5.51 6.77
N ASP A 219 -6.24 -6.31 7.28
CA ASP A 219 -5.30 -7.13 6.51
C ASP A 219 -5.19 -8.51 7.17
N VAL A 220 -4.62 -9.48 6.46
CA VAL A 220 -4.40 -10.84 6.98
C VAL A 220 -3.63 -10.83 8.30
N TRP A 221 -3.99 -11.71 9.22
CA TRP A 221 -3.32 -11.82 10.52
C TRP A 221 -1.89 -12.37 10.43
N ALA A 222 -1.60 -13.17 9.39
CA ALA A 222 -0.27 -13.67 9.10
C ALA A 222 0.14 -13.28 7.68
N SER A 223 1.13 -12.40 7.57
CA SER A 223 1.69 -11.96 6.31
C SER A 223 2.61 -13.02 5.69
N MET A 224 2.97 -12.83 4.40
CA MET A 224 3.93 -13.73 3.73
C MET A 224 5.28 -13.77 4.45
N GLY A 225 5.73 -14.98 4.76
CA GLY A 225 6.94 -15.26 5.54
C GLY A 225 6.67 -15.54 7.01
N GLN A 226 5.40 -15.46 7.44
CA GLN A 226 4.97 -15.75 8.83
C GLN A 226 4.10 -17.02 8.91
N GLU A 227 4.15 -17.89 7.88
CA GLU A 227 3.29 -19.06 7.79
C GLU A 227 3.49 -20.04 8.97
N GLU A 228 4.69 -20.09 9.56
CA GLU A 228 5.00 -20.90 10.73
C GLU A 228 4.32 -20.38 12.01
N GLU A 229 4.03 -19.08 12.09
CA GLU A 229 3.36 -18.44 13.21
C GLU A 229 1.82 -18.47 13.11
N LYS A 230 1.27 -18.92 11.97
CA LYS A 230 -0.16 -18.79 11.66
C LYS A 230 -1.06 -19.29 12.79
N ALA A 231 -0.82 -20.49 13.34
CA ALA A 231 -1.66 -21.07 14.38
C ALA A 231 -1.62 -20.32 15.73
N GLU A 232 -0.52 -19.60 16.02
CA GLU A 232 -0.41 -18.76 17.21
C GLU A 232 -1.14 -17.43 16.96
N ARG A 233 -0.93 -16.81 15.79
CA ARG A 233 -1.58 -15.58 15.38
C ARG A 233 -3.11 -15.73 15.32
N GLU A 234 -3.64 -16.81 14.79
CA GLU A 234 -5.07 -17.10 14.81
C GLU A 234 -5.69 -17.08 16.22
N LYS A 235 -4.95 -17.51 17.23
CA LYS A 235 -5.43 -17.47 18.63
C LYS A 235 -5.43 -16.05 19.20
N VAL A 236 -4.39 -15.29 18.88
CA VAL A 236 -4.22 -13.91 19.38
C VAL A 236 -5.21 -12.97 18.69
N PHE A 237 -5.36 -13.10 17.39
CA PHE A 237 -6.15 -12.18 16.57
C PHE A 237 -7.63 -12.56 16.41
N LYS A 238 -8.10 -13.70 16.90
CA LYS A 238 -9.46 -14.21 16.69
C LYS A 238 -10.58 -13.21 16.99
N ASP A 239 -10.34 -12.28 17.92
CA ASP A 239 -11.31 -11.26 18.29
C ASP A 239 -11.15 -9.97 17.43
N PHE A 240 -10.02 -9.83 16.71
CA PHE A 240 -9.72 -8.70 15.83
C PHE A 240 -10.27 -8.94 14.41
N GLN A 241 -11.55 -9.19 14.31
CA GLN A 241 -12.26 -9.49 13.07
C GLN A 241 -13.26 -8.39 12.74
N ILE A 242 -13.29 -7.94 11.48
CA ILE A 242 -14.39 -7.09 10.99
C ILE A 242 -15.64 -7.95 10.81
N ASN A 243 -16.66 -7.66 11.61
CA ASN A 243 -17.94 -8.37 11.67
C ASN A 243 -19.10 -7.40 11.96
N ASP A 244 -20.33 -7.93 12.04
CA ASP A 244 -21.54 -7.12 12.28
C ASP A 244 -21.46 -6.24 13.54
N LYS A 245 -20.72 -6.66 14.58
CA LYS A 245 -20.59 -5.85 15.81
C LYS A 245 -19.71 -4.62 15.56
N VAL A 246 -18.62 -4.79 14.84
CA VAL A 246 -17.71 -3.73 14.44
C VAL A 246 -18.43 -2.74 13.52
N MET A 247 -19.12 -3.25 12.49
CA MET A 247 -19.90 -2.42 11.58
C MET A 247 -21.07 -1.71 12.28
N GLY A 248 -21.62 -2.32 13.33
CA GLY A 248 -22.71 -1.73 14.12
C GLY A 248 -22.34 -0.51 14.96
N VAL A 249 -21.04 -0.27 15.24
CA VAL A 249 -20.55 0.94 15.95
C VAL A 249 -19.90 1.94 15.00
N ALA A 250 -19.52 1.52 13.80
CA ALA A 250 -19.08 2.41 12.74
C ALA A 250 -20.26 3.25 12.20
N LYS A 251 -19.99 4.25 11.38
CA LYS A 251 -21.07 5.01 10.72
C LYS A 251 -21.89 4.12 9.79
N ASN A 252 -23.17 4.45 9.62
CA ASN A 252 -24.09 3.67 8.77
C ASN A 252 -23.64 3.61 7.29
N ASP A 253 -22.86 4.60 6.84
CA ASP A 253 -22.26 4.67 5.52
C ASP A 253 -20.75 4.38 5.53
N ALA A 254 -20.27 3.72 6.58
CA ALA A 254 -18.87 3.32 6.66
C ALA A 254 -18.52 2.37 5.52
N MET A 255 -17.38 2.62 4.87
CA MET A 255 -16.83 1.73 3.85
C MET A 255 -15.86 0.74 4.48
N VAL A 256 -15.71 -0.43 3.85
CA VAL A 256 -14.73 -1.44 4.26
C VAL A 256 -13.70 -1.63 3.17
N LEU A 257 -12.42 -1.62 3.55
CA LEU A 257 -11.28 -1.84 2.65
C LEU A 257 -10.43 -3.02 3.12
N HIS A 258 -9.76 -3.64 2.16
CA HIS A 258 -8.85 -4.77 2.39
C HIS A 258 -7.84 -4.91 1.25
N CYS A 259 -6.56 -4.81 1.54
CA CYS A 259 -5.49 -4.88 0.52
C CYS A 259 -5.37 -6.21 -0.24
N LEU A 260 -6.12 -7.24 0.18
CA LEU A 260 -6.13 -8.59 -0.38
C LEU A 260 -4.73 -9.29 -0.37
N PRO A 261 -4.68 -10.63 -0.23
CA PRO A 261 -5.82 -11.58 -0.19
C PRO A 261 -6.59 -11.50 1.13
N ALA A 262 -7.87 -11.82 1.14
CA ALA A 262 -8.68 -11.89 2.34
C ALA A 262 -8.94 -13.35 2.74
N HIS A 263 -8.87 -13.64 4.04
CA HIS A 263 -9.26 -14.92 4.61
C HIS A 263 -10.61 -14.75 5.33
N ARG A 264 -11.67 -15.10 4.62
CA ARG A 264 -13.03 -15.05 5.18
C ARG A 264 -13.15 -15.92 6.42
N GLU A 265 -13.85 -15.42 7.44
CA GLU A 265 -14.00 -15.99 8.77
C GLU A 265 -12.71 -15.94 9.65
N GLU A 266 -11.61 -15.38 9.11
CA GLU A 266 -10.46 -14.97 9.90
C GLU A 266 -10.58 -13.45 10.20
N GLU A 267 -9.85 -12.57 9.51
CA GLU A 267 -9.85 -11.13 9.77
C GLU A 267 -11.13 -10.38 9.36
N ILE A 268 -11.95 -10.99 8.52
CA ILE A 268 -13.23 -10.43 8.07
C ILE A 268 -14.25 -11.55 7.84
N THR A 269 -15.51 -11.33 8.25
CA THR A 269 -16.57 -12.30 7.95
C THR A 269 -16.91 -12.31 6.46
N ALA A 270 -17.34 -13.48 5.93
CA ALA A 270 -17.78 -13.59 4.55
C ALA A 270 -18.94 -12.62 4.24
N LYS A 271 -19.84 -12.42 5.20
CA LYS A 271 -20.97 -11.50 5.07
C LYS A 271 -20.51 -10.08 4.83
N VAL A 272 -19.68 -9.50 5.72
CA VAL A 272 -19.21 -8.13 5.61
C VAL A 272 -18.37 -7.95 4.34
N PHE A 273 -17.52 -8.92 4.01
CA PHE A 273 -16.72 -8.87 2.79
C PHE A 273 -17.60 -8.76 1.54
N GLU A 274 -18.66 -9.58 1.42
CA GLU A 274 -19.52 -9.57 0.24
C GLU A 274 -20.42 -8.32 0.19
N GLU A 275 -20.86 -7.80 1.33
CA GLU A 275 -21.59 -6.52 1.40
C GLU A 275 -20.76 -5.33 0.93
N HIS A 276 -19.43 -5.37 1.13
CA HIS A 276 -18.46 -4.33 0.76
C HIS A 276 -17.54 -4.72 -0.42
N ALA A 277 -17.90 -5.76 -1.17
CA ALA A 277 -17.06 -6.29 -2.24
C ALA A 277 -16.72 -5.24 -3.31
N ASN A 278 -17.66 -4.35 -3.65
CA ASN A 278 -17.41 -3.30 -4.64
C ASN A 278 -16.27 -2.37 -4.20
N GLU A 279 -16.29 -1.91 -2.96
CA GLU A 279 -15.26 -1.03 -2.39
C GLU A 279 -13.89 -1.71 -2.39
N ILE A 280 -13.84 -2.97 -1.97
CA ILE A 280 -12.61 -3.78 -1.89
C ILE A 280 -12.03 -4.06 -3.29
N PHE A 281 -12.86 -4.33 -4.28
CA PHE A 281 -12.38 -4.59 -5.64
C PHE A 281 -12.08 -3.30 -6.41
N ASP A 282 -12.74 -2.18 -6.12
CA ASP A 282 -12.36 -0.85 -6.63
C ASP A 282 -11.00 -0.43 -6.05
N GLU A 283 -10.72 -0.72 -4.77
CA GLU A 283 -9.40 -0.55 -4.17
C GLU A 283 -8.33 -1.37 -4.91
N ALA A 284 -8.63 -2.63 -5.21
CA ALA A 284 -7.73 -3.49 -5.97
C ALA A 284 -7.49 -2.98 -7.40
N GLU A 285 -8.52 -2.43 -8.07
CA GLU A 285 -8.38 -1.78 -9.38
C GLU A 285 -7.53 -0.51 -9.28
N ASN A 286 -7.76 0.32 -8.27
CA ASN A 286 -7.04 1.58 -8.05
C ASN A 286 -5.53 1.39 -7.84
N ARG A 287 -5.07 0.18 -7.49
CA ARG A 287 -3.66 -0.20 -7.54
C ARG A 287 -3.03 0.04 -8.90
N LEU A 288 -3.73 -0.29 -9.99
CA LEU A 288 -3.26 -0.05 -11.35
C LEU A 288 -3.09 1.45 -11.61
N HIS A 289 -4.11 2.24 -11.28
CA HIS A 289 -4.15 3.66 -11.62
C HIS A 289 -3.21 4.51 -10.76
N ALA A 290 -3.16 4.26 -9.45
CA ALA A 290 -2.21 4.92 -8.54
C ALA A 290 -0.74 4.60 -8.93
N GLN A 291 -0.43 3.35 -9.25
CA GLN A 291 0.91 2.96 -9.70
C GLN A 291 1.27 3.57 -11.06
N LYS A 292 0.32 3.69 -12.01
CA LYS A 292 0.55 4.42 -13.26
C LYS A 292 0.90 5.88 -12.99
N ALA A 293 0.19 6.55 -12.08
CA ALA A 293 0.48 7.93 -11.71
C ALA A 293 1.88 8.07 -11.10
N VAL A 294 2.29 7.16 -10.21
CA VAL A 294 3.66 7.12 -9.66
C VAL A 294 4.70 6.94 -10.77
N LEU A 295 4.45 6.01 -11.69
CA LEU A 295 5.36 5.76 -12.82
C LEU A 295 5.51 7.00 -13.69
N VAL A 296 4.43 7.67 -14.05
CA VAL A 296 4.47 8.92 -14.85
C VAL A 296 5.21 10.02 -14.10
N LYS A 297 4.92 10.25 -12.80
CA LYS A 297 5.60 11.26 -11.98
C LYS A 297 7.11 11.05 -11.84
N LEU A 298 7.56 9.80 -11.94
CA LEU A 298 8.97 9.45 -11.74
C LEU A 298 9.74 9.27 -13.04
N LEU A 299 9.10 8.78 -14.11
CA LEU A 299 9.79 8.33 -15.32
C LEU A 299 9.47 9.17 -16.57
N ALA A 300 8.39 9.95 -16.56
CA ALA A 300 8.15 10.92 -17.64
C ALA A 300 9.14 12.08 -17.55
N ASP A 301 9.59 12.57 -18.70
CA ASP A 301 10.54 13.71 -18.81
C ASP A 301 9.91 15.04 -18.39
#